data_36a0fb8847778d45ec77695ce72d1b55
#
_entry.id   36a0fb8847778d45ec77695ce72d1b55
#
_cell.length_a   1.000
_cell.length_b   1.000
_cell.length_c   1.000
_cell.angle_alpha   90.00
_cell.angle_beta   90.00
_cell.angle_gamma   90.00
#
_symmetry.space_group_name_H-M   'P 1'
#
loop_
_entity.id
_entity.type
_entity.pdbx_description
1 polymer ?
#
loop_
_entity_poly.entity_id
_entity_poly.type
_entity_poly.pdbx_seq_one_letter_code
_entity_poly.pdbx_strand_id
1 'polypeptide(L)'
;EDTFEDMAGKFKERSGNVVKALCLHVAHTCNLNCSYCFASQGKYHGDRALMSFEVGKRALDFLIENSGKRRNLEVDFFGGEPLMNWDVVKQLVQYARSVEKEHNKNFRFTLTTNGMLIDEDVIEFANKEMSNVVLSLDGRKEINDLKRVDYAGNGSYDKIVPKFKQLVESRGGKGYYMRGTFTHANPDFTNDVFHMADLGFTELSMEPVVSAPNDPAALTPEDLE
;
A
#
# COMPACT_ATOMS: atom_id res chain seq x y z
N GLU A 1 -2.05 36.77 13.75
CA GLU A 1 -0.95 36.21 14.57
C GLU A 1 -0.93 34.71 14.38
N ASP A 2 0.24 34.18 14.01
CA ASP A 2 0.44 32.74 13.79
C ASP A 2 0.54 32.04 15.16
N THR A 3 -0.57 31.46 15.60
CA THR A 3 -0.62 30.71 16.87
C THR A 3 0.12 29.37 16.83
N PHE A 4 0.66 28.95 15.66
CA PHE A 4 1.40 27.71 15.50
C PHE A 4 2.89 27.83 15.83
N GLU A 5 3.47 29.03 15.80
CA GLU A 5 4.90 29.23 16.06
C GLU A 5 5.30 28.79 17.48
N ASP A 6 4.49 29.13 18.48
CA ASP A 6 4.70 28.68 19.87
C ASP A 6 4.45 27.19 20.09
N MET A 7 3.61 26.57 19.25
CA MET A 7 3.35 25.12 19.31
C MET A 7 4.43 24.30 18.58
N ALA A 8 5.06 24.85 17.54
CA ALA A 8 6.08 24.14 16.76
C ALA A 8 7.28 23.71 17.63
N GLY A 9 7.73 24.58 18.54
CA GLY A 9 8.79 24.26 19.51
C GLY A 9 8.38 23.11 20.45
N LYS A 10 7.17 23.18 21.00
CA LYS A 10 6.61 22.14 21.90
C LYS A 10 6.35 20.82 21.20
N PHE A 11 5.97 20.85 19.91
CA PHE A 11 5.85 19.65 19.08
C PHE A 11 7.19 18.98 18.86
N LYS A 12 8.24 19.75 18.56
CA LYS A 12 9.61 19.26 18.35
C LYS A 12 10.18 18.60 19.61
N GLU A 13 9.91 19.20 20.79
CA GLU A 13 10.30 18.63 22.08
C GLU A 13 9.53 17.36 22.45
N ARG A 14 8.23 17.29 22.11
CA ARG A 14 7.35 16.15 22.44
C ARG A 14 7.47 14.99 21.45
N SER A 15 7.72 15.25 20.17
CA SER A 15 7.83 14.18 19.16
C SER A 15 9.09 13.36 19.32
N GLY A 16 10.14 13.91 19.95
CA GLY A 16 11.44 13.23 20.03
C GLY A 16 11.91 12.75 18.65
N ASN A 17 13.16 12.53 18.44
CA ASN A 17 13.66 11.96 17.19
C ASN A 17 13.46 10.43 17.16
N VAL A 18 12.22 9.94 17.32
CA VAL A 18 11.92 8.51 17.33
C VAL A 18 11.23 8.07 16.05
N VAL A 19 11.68 6.96 15.51
CA VAL A 19 11.05 6.33 14.33
C VAL A 19 9.78 5.60 14.78
N LYS A 20 8.67 5.85 14.09
CA LYS A 20 7.37 5.22 14.36
C LYS A 20 7.05 4.10 13.39
N ALA A 21 7.41 4.28 12.14
CA ALA A 21 6.95 3.46 11.03
C ALA A 21 8.04 3.27 9.98
N LEU A 22 7.96 2.16 9.26
CA LEU A 22 8.73 1.89 8.05
C LEU A 22 7.81 1.49 6.92
N CYS A 23 8.08 2.01 5.72
CA CYS A 23 7.57 1.46 4.48
C CYS A 23 8.68 0.61 3.86
N LEU A 24 8.49 -0.69 3.80
CA LEU A 24 9.46 -1.64 3.27
C LEU A 24 9.12 -1.99 1.83
N HIS A 25 9.90 -1.51 0.88
CA HIS A 25 9.79 -1.89 -0.53
C HIS A 25 10.40 -3.28 -0.73
N VAL A 26 9.65 -4.32 -0.37
CA VAL A 26 10.14 -5.70 -0.38
C VAL A 26 10.35 -6.28 -1.78
N ALA A 27 9.73 -5.66 -2.79
CA ALA A 27 9.88 -6.07 -4.20
C ALA A 27 10.09 -4.85 -5.10
N HIS A 28 11.24 -4.75 -5.75
CA HIS A 28 11.51 -3.84 -6.86
C HIS A 28 11.13 -4.50 -8.19
N THR A 29 9.98 -5.12 -8.24
CA THR A 29 9.36 -5.72 -9.43
C THR A 29 7.85 -5.78 -9.25
N CYS A 30 7.11 -5.82 -10.34
CA CYS A 30 5.66 -5.93 -10.36
C CYS A 30 5.21 -6.85 -11.48
N ASN A 31 4.10 -7.53 -11.29
CA ASN A 31 3.42 -8.36 -12.28
C ASN A 31 2.39 -7.58 -13.12
N LEU A 32 2.17 -6.29 -12.83
CA LEU A 32 1.41 -5.35 -13.64
C LEU A 32 2.32 -4.30 -14.28
N ASN A 33 1.84 -3.75 -15.40
CA ASN A 33 2.47 -2.70 -16.19
C ASN A 33 1.58 -1.45 -16.22
N CYS A 34 1.22 -0.92 -15.03
CA CYS A 34 0.33 0.23 -14.92
C CYS A 34 0.93 1.46 -15.59
N SER A 35 0.14 2.17 -16.43
CA SER A 35 0.62 3.29 -17.24
C SER A 35 1.07 4.50 -16.40
N TYR A 36 0.40 4.78 -15.28
CA TYR A 36 0.71 5.91 -14.38
C TYR A 36 1.68 5.56 -13.23
N CYS A 37 2.36 4.41 -13.29
CA CYS A 37 3.13 3.91 -12.16
C CYS A 37 4.33 4.79 -11.83
N PHE A 38 4.29 5.53 -10.73
CA PHE A 38 5.39 6.36 -10.24
C PHE A 38 6.66 5.56 -9.93
N ALA A 39 6.50 4.26 -9.64
CA ALA A 39 7.59 3.34 -9.31
C ALA A 39 8.21 2.67 -10.55
N SER A 40 7.92 3.13 -11.77
CA SER A 40 8.41 2.53 -13.03
C SER A 40 8.17 1.02 -13.06
N GLN A 41 6.94 0.59 -12.82
CA GLN A 41 6.51 -0.82 -12.69
C GLN A 41 7.30 -1.60 -11.62
N GLY A 42 7.57 -0.92 -10.51
CA GLY A 42 8.28 -1.45 -9.37
C GLY A 42 9.80 -1.34 -9.42
N LYS A 43 10.38 -0.88 -10.51
CA LYS A 43 11.85 -0.76 -10.64
C LYS A 43 12.43 0.43 -9.88
N TYR A 44 11.64 1.47 -9.61
CA TYR A 44 12.10 2.73 -9.00
C TYR A 44 13.32 3.34 -9.73
N HIS A 45 13.31 3.27 -11.07
CA HIS A 45 14.40 3.69 -11.97
C HIS A 45 15.71 2.90 -11.79
N GLY A 46 15.68 1.75 -11.11
CA GLY A 46 16.81 0.85 -10.92
C GLY A 46 16.56 -0.54 -11.50
N ASP A 47 17.30 -1.51 -11.01
CA ASP A 47 17.17 -2.91 -11.39
C ASP A 47 15.99 -3.59 -10.69
N ARG A 48 15.45 -4.63 -11.32
CA ARG A 48 14.48 -5.51 -10.69
C ARG A 48 15.18 -6.36 -9.62
N ALA A 49 14.66 -6.30 -8.40
CA ALA A 49 15.23 -7.01 -7.26
C ALA A 49 14.15 -7.39 -6.25
N LEU A 50 14.43 -8.37 -5.43
CA LEU A 50 13.66 -8.74 -4.26
C LEU A 50 14.51 -8.51 -3.00
N MET A 51 13.91 -7.95 -1.97
CA MET A 51 14.56 -7.76 -0.67
C MET A 51 14.90 -9.14 -0.07
N SER A 52 16.12 -9.31 0.43
CA SER A 52 16.44 -10.49 1.21
C SER A 52 15.89 -10.39 2.64
N PHE A 53 15.71 -11.54 3.29
CA PHE A 53 15.30 -11.56 4.70
C PHE A 53 16.25 -10.77 5.60
N GLU A 54 17.56 -10.87 5.37
CA GLU A 54 18.60 -10.20 6.16
C GLU A 54 18.46 -8.67 6.09
N VAL A 55 18.18 -8.12 4.89
CA VAL A 55 17.96 -6.68 4.70
C VAL A 55 16.69 -6.24 5.43
N GLY A 56 15.59 -6.95 5.26
CA GLY A 56 14.33 -6.64 5.94
C GLY A 56 14.43 -6.78 7.46
N LYS A 57 15.11 -7.83 7.95
CA LYS A 57 15.41 -8.01 9.37
C LYS A 57 16.19 -6.82 9.93
N ARG A 58 17.24 -6.39 9.24
CA ARG A 58 18.03 -5.22 9.65
C ARG A 58 17.20 -3.94 9.73
N ALA A 59 16.25 -3.77 8.82
CA ALA A 59 15.32 -2.64 8.86
C ALA A 59 14.39 -2.70 10.08
N LEU A 60 13.90 -3.88 10.45
CA LEU A 60 13.09 -4.07 11.66
C LEU A 60 13.92 -3.82 12.93
N ASP A 61 15.16 -4.30 12.99
CA ASP A 61 16.08 -4.02 14.10
C ASP A 61 16.31 -2.51 14.23
N PHE A 62 16.56 -1.81 13.11
CA PHE A 62 16.68 -0.35 13.08
C PHE A 62 15.42 0.35 13.64
N LEU A 63 14.23 -0.10 13.27
CA LEU A 63 12.97 0.46 13.78
C LEU A 63 12.87 0.27 15.29
N ILE A 64 13.20 -0.90 15.80
CA ILE A 64 13.20 -1.19 17.25
C ILE A 64 14.19 -0.26 17.99
N GLU A 65 15.43 -0.22 17.53
CA GLU A 65 16.53 0.55 18.14
C GLU A 65 16.21 2.05 18.17
N ASN A 66 15.57 2.58 17.13
CA ASN A 66 15.31 4.01 16.96
C ASN A 66 13.90 4.44 17.37
N SER A 67 13.08 3.56 17.92
CA SER A 67 11.71 3.87 18.34
C SER A 67 11.59 4.33 19.81
N GLY A 68 12.69 4.35 20.56
CA GLY A 68 12.71 4.76 21.96
C GLY A 68 11.67 4.00 22.81
N LYS A 69 10.89 4.73 23.59
CA LYS A 69 9.83 4.15 24.46
C LYS A 69 8.52 3.84 23.71
N ARG A 70 8.44 4.12 22.39
CA ARG A 70 7.22 3.86 21.62
C ARG A 70 6.97 2.36 21.53
N ARG A 71 5.80 1.93 21.99
CA ARG A 71 5.42 0.51 21.98
C ARG A 71 4.87 0.09 20.62
N ASN A 72 3.92 0.86 20.06
CA ASN A 72 3.28 0.52 18.79
C ASN A 72 4.11 1.02 17.62
N LEU A 73 4.55 0.09 16.77
CA LEU A 73 5.35 0.33 15.58
C LEU A 73 4.55 -0.12 14.35
N GLU A 74 4.72 0.59 13.24
CA GLU A 74 4.00 0.33 12.01
C GLU A 74 4.98 -0.09 10.92
N VAL A 75 4.65 -1.13 10.18
CA VAL A 75 5.41 -1.62 9.03
C VAL A 75 4.45 -1.83 7.88
N ASP A 76 4.68 -1.11 6.78
CA ASP A 76 3.94 -1.27 5.54
C ASP A 76 4.79 -2.04 4.53
N PHE A 77 4.30 -3.20 4.10
CA PHE A 77 4.89 -3.99 3.03
C PHE A 77 4.39 -3.45 1.69
N PHE A 78 5.30 -2.87 0.96
CA PHE A 78 5.08 -2.11 -0.26
C PHE A 78 6.10 -2.49 -1.34
N GLY A 79 6.15 -1.71 -2.43
CA GLY A 79 7.10 -1.83 -3.52
C GLY A 79 6.42 -1.81 -4.88
N GLY A 80 6.86 -2.67 -5.81
CA GLY A 80 6.12 -2.95 -7.04
C GLY A 80 4.88 -3.77 -6.72
N GLU A 81 5.09 -5.07 -6.40
CA GLU A 81 4.05 -5.94 -5.84
C GLU A 81 4.66 -6.79 -4.72
N PRO A 82 4.33 -6.54 -3.45
CA PRO A 82 4.94 -7.25 -2.32
C PRO A 82 4.64 -8.75 -2.29
N LEU A 83 3.52 -9.21 -2.86
CA LEU A 83 3.22 -10.64 -2.96
C LEU A 83 4.19 -11.40 -3.88
N MET A 84 4.97 -10.71 -4.71
CA MET A 84 6.08 -11.35 -5.45
C MET A 84 7.25 -11.75 -4.55
N ASN A 85 7.29 -11.28 -3.31
CA ASN A 85 8.28 -11.65 -2.29
C ASN A 85 7.60 -12.13 -1.00
N TRP A 86 6.50 -12.87 -1.16
CA TRP A 86 5.61 -13.23 -0.07
C TRP A 86 6.27 -14.05 1.04
N ASP A 87 7.17 -14.97 0.68
CA ASP A 87 7.89 -15.78 1.68
C ASP A 87 8.76 -14.93 2.60
N VAL A 88 9.41 -13.89 2.07
CA VAL A 88 10.19 -12.95 2.88
C VAL A 88 9.27 -12.09 3.75
N VAL A 89 8.12 -11.64 3.24
CA VAL A 89 7.11 -10.93 4.05
C VAL A 89 6.68 -11.78 5.25
N LYS A 90 6.34 -13.06 5.02
CA LYS A 90 5.97 -13.99 6.11
C LYS A 90 7.10 -14.15 7.13
N GLN A 91 8.33 -14.34 6.69
CA GLN A 91 9.51 -14.46 7.57
C GLN A 91 9.74 -13.20 8.40
N LEU A 92 9.60 -12.01 7.81
CA LEU A 92 9.76 -10.73 8.51
C LEU A 92 8.70 -10.53 9.58
N VAL A 93 7.44 -10.87 9.29
CA VAL A 93 6.36 -10.83 10.27
C VAL A 93 6.63 -11.78 11.44
N GLN A 94 7.02 -13.02 11.15
CA GLN A 94 7.37 -14.01 12.17
C GLN A 94 8.55 -13.55 13.03
N TYR A 95 9.57 -12.99 12.41
CA TYR A 95 10.70 -12.41 13.14
C TYR A 95 10.25 -11.28 14.07
N ALA A 96 9.50 -10.31 13.57
CA ALA A 96 9.01 -9.19 14.38
C ALA A 96 8.20 -9.70 15.58
N ARG A 97 7.28 -10.65 15.38
CA ARG A 97 6.50 -11.27 16.47
C ARG A 97 7.40 -11.93 17.52
N SER A 98 8.49 -12.57 17.09
CA SER A 98 9.40 -13.27 18.01
C SER A 98 10.14 -12.32 18.96
N VAL A 99 10.39 -11.09 18.55
CA VAL A 99 11.16 -10.10 19.33
C VAL A 99 10.28 -9.07 20.06
N GLU A 100 8.97 -9.02 19.80
CA GLU A 100 8.03 -8.05 20.39
C GLU A 100 8.10 -8.01 21.91
N LYS A 101 8.09 -9.19 22.56
CA LYS A 101 8.06 -9.30 24.03
C LYS A 101 9.35 -8.79 24.65
N GLU A 102 10.49 -9.17 24.10
CA GLU A 102 11.82 -8.79 24.61
C GLU A 102 12.01 -7.27 24.57
N HIS A 103 11.61 -6.64 23.47
CA HIS A 103 11.77 -5.21 23.25
C HIS A 103 10.58 -4.36 23.72
N ASN A 104 9.54 -4.98 24.31
CA ASN A 104 8.28 -4.31 24.69
C ASN A 104 7.67 -3.52 23.52
N LYS A 105 7.62 -4.14 22.33
CA LYS A 105 7.05 -3.60 21.11
C LYS A 105 5.76 -4.33 20.75
N ASN A 106 4.99 -3.72 19.86
CA ASN A 106 3.79 -4.27 19.24
C ASN A 106 3.75 -3.79 17.78
N PHE A 107 4.00 -4.68 16.85
CA PHE A 107 4.00 -4.37 15.43
C PHE A 107 2.59 -4.42 14.85
N ARG A 108 2.27 -3.42 14.04
CA ARG A 108 1.08 -3.36 13.20
C ARG A 108 1.54 -3.40 11.76
N PHE A 109 1.11 -4.43 11.05
CA PHE A 109 1.50 -4.64 9.65
C PHE A 109 0.38 -4.19 8.71
N THR A 110 0.78 -3.53 7.63
CA THR A 110 -0.05 -3.22 6.47
C THR A 110 0.54 -3.91 5.25
N LEU A 111 -0.31 -4.44 4.39
CA LEU A 111 0.04 -5.00 3.09
C LEU A 111 -0.66 -4.19 2.01
N THR A 112 0.09 -3.61 1.06
CA THR A 112 -0.46 -2.91 -0.10
C THR A 112 -0.28 -3.76 -1.34
N THR A 113 -1.35 -4.21 -1.99
CA THR A 113 -1.28 -5.15 -3.11
C THR A 113 -2.18 -4.77 -4.27
N ASN A 114 -1.76 -5.13 -5.48
CA ASN A 114 -2.58 -5.06 -6.70
C ASN A 114 -3.58 -6.22 -6.84
N GLY A 115 -3.53 -7.20 -5.95
CA GLY A 115 -4.49 -8.30 -5.84
C GLY A 115 -4.29 -9.47 -6.80
N MET A 116 -3.44 -9.36 -7.80
CA MET A 116 -3.27 -10.42 -8.81
C MET A 116 -2.83 -11.77 -8.21
N LEU A 117 -2.01 -11.72 -7.14
CA LEU A 117 -1.43 -12.89 -6.47
C LEU A 117 -2.14 -13.28 -5.17
N ILE A 118 -3.26 -12.67 -4.83
CA ILE A 118 -4.05 -13.10 -3.67
C ILE A 118 -4.57 -14.52 -3.93
N ASP A 119 -4.34 -15.39 -2.96
CA ASP A 119 -4.82 -16.76 -2.88
C ASP A 119 -5.22 -17.08 -1.43
N GLU A 120 -5.54 -18.34 -1.13
CA GLU A 120 -5.97 -18.77 0.20
C GLU A 120 -4.88 -18.58 1.28
N ASP A 121 -3.60 -18.85 0.96
CA ASP A 121 -2.47 -18.63 1.88
C ASP A 121 -2.33 -17.15 2.24
N VAL A 122 -2.44 -16.26 1.26
CA VAL A 122 -2.40 -14.80 1.48
C VAL A 122 -3.58 -14.35 2.35
N ILE A 123 -4.79 -14.81 2.08
CA ILE A 123 -5.99 -14.46 2.83
C ILE A 123 -5.87 -14.92 4.29
N GLU A 124 -5.50 -16.18 4.52
CA GLU A 124 -5.35 -16.74 5.86
C GLU A 124 -4.30 -15.99 6.67
N PHE A 125 -3.12 -15.79 6.09
CA PHE A 125 -2.03 -15.08 6.75
C PHE A 125 -2.37 -13.61 7.00
N ALA A 126 -2.98 -12.92 6.03
CA ALA A 126 -3.38 -11.52 6.19
C ALA A 126 -4.44 -11.35 7.29
N ASN A 127 -5.41 -12.26 7.38
CA ASN A 127 -6.42 -12.24 8.43
C ASN A 127 -5.83 -12.41 9.83
N LYS A 128 -4.77 -13.20 9.94
CA LYS A 128 -4.09 -13.46 11.21
C LYS A 128 -3.13 -12.35 11.62
N GLU A 129 -2.34 -11.84 10.70
CA GLU A 129 -1.16 -11.02 11.02
C GLU A 129 -1.26 -9.56 10.57
N MET A 130 -2.02 -9.25 9.50
CA MET A 130 -2.11 -7.89 8.98
C MET A 130 -3.20 -7.09 9.69
N SER A 131 -2.82 -5.97 10.28
CA SER A 131 -3.75 -5.01 10.87
C SER A 131 -4.60 -4.34 9.80
N ASN A 132 -4.04 -4.16 8.61
CA ASN A 132 -4.70 -3.54 7.48
C ASN A 132 -4.20 -4.13 6.15
N VAL A 133 -5.09 -4.16 5.14
CA VAL A 133 -4.73 -4.51 3.76
C VAL A 133 -5.25 -3.42 2.83
N VAL A 134 -4.35 -2.86 2.03
CA VAL A 134 -4.67 -1.87 1.01
C VAL A 134 -4.81 -2.58 -0.33
N LEU A 135 -6.00 -2.48 -0.94
CA LEU A 135 -6.38 -3.17 -2.17
C LEU A 135 -6.48 -2.15 -3.31
N SER A 136 -5.58 -2.27 -4.28
CA SER A 136 -5.47 -1.29 -5.36
C SER A 136 -6.50 -1.54 -6.46
N LEU A 137 -7.52 -0.65 -6.56
CA LEU A 137 -8.57 -0.68 -7.58
C LEU A 137 -8.93 0.77 -7.97
N ASP A 138 -8.88 1.09 -9.25
CA ASP A 138 -9.13 2.47 -9.72
C ASP A 138 -10.61 2.77 -10.01
N GLY A 139 -11.52 1.85 -9.67
CA GLY A 139 -12.96 2.04 -9.83
C GLY A 139 -13.58 1.17 -10.92
N ARG A 140 -14.33 1.78 -11.87
CA ARG A 140 -15.01 1.10 -12.96
C ARG A 140 -14.06 0.23 -13.78
N LYS A 141 -14.57 -0.87 -14.33
CA LYS A 141 -13.77 -1.84 -15.07
C LYS A 141 -12.98 -1.20 -16.21
N GLU A 142 -13.64 -0.38 -17.03
CA GLU A 142 -13.02 0.31 -18.16
C GLU A 142 -11.90 1.26 -17.73
N ILE A 143 -12.04 1.93 -16.58
CA ILE A 143 -11.03 2.82 -16.02
C ILE A 143 -9.86 2.02 -15.45
N ASN A 144 -10.15 1.01 -14.66
CA ASN A 144 -9.11 0.14 -14.10
C ASN A 144 -8.29 -0.52 -15.22
N ASP A 145 -8.97 -1.12 -16.21
CA ASP A 145 -8.33 -1.90 -17.26
C ASP A 145 -7.66 -1.04 -18.34
N LEU A 146 -8.01 0.25 -18.43
CA LEU A 146 -7.25 1.21 -19.23
C LEU A 146 -5.84 1.43 -18.72
N LYS A 147 -5.66 1.37 -17.39
CA LYS A 147 -4.42 1.78 -16.72
C LYS A 147 -3.66 0.63 -16.09
N ARG A 148 -4.36 -0.33 -15.48
CA ARG A 148 -3.80 -1.43 -14.68
C ARG A 148 -3.82 -2.73 -15.47
N VAL A 149 -2.92 -2.84 -16.42
CA VAL A 149 -2.78 -4.00 -17.31
C VAL A 149 -1.60 -4.89 -16.92
N ASP A 150 -1.64 -6.16 -17.31
CA ASP A 150 -0.48 -7.04 -17.27
C ASP A 150 0.50 -6.74 -18.42
N TYR A 151 1.65 -7.42 -18.47
CA TYR A 151 2.64 -7.21 -19.52
C TYR A 151 2.19 -7.68 -20.91
N ALA A 152 1.08 -8.42 -21.02
CA ALA A 152 0.45 -8.80 -22.28
C ALA A 152 -0.65 -7.80 -22.71
N GLY A 153 -0.90 -6.75 -21.89
CA GLY A 153 -1.92 -5.73 -22.17
C GLY A 153 -3.33 -6.14 -21.70
N ASN A 154 -3.49 -7.22 -20.96
CA ASN A 154 -4.80 -7.62 -20.46
C ASN A 154 -5.14 -6.86 -19.19
N GLY A 155 -6.39 -6.41 -19.06
CA GLY A 155 -6.91 -5.79 -17.86
C GLY A 155 -6.87 -6.70 -16.63
N SER A 156 -6.83 -6.10 -15.45
CA SER A 156 -6.73 -6.81 -14.17
C SER A 156 -8.06 -6.93 -13.44
N TYR A 157 -9.07 -6.12 -13.76
CA TYR A 157 -10.31 -5.97 -13.01
C TYR A 157 -11.02 -7.31 -12.72
N ASP A 158 -11.30 -8.10 -13.77
CA ASP A 158 -12.04 -9.36 -13.64
C ASP A 158 -11.30 -10.41 -12.80
N LYS A 159 -9.96 -10.28 -12.70
CA LYS A 159 -9.11 -11.17 -11.91
C LYS A 159 -9.05 -10.76 -10.44
N ILE A 160 -9.02 -9.44 -10.16
CA ILE A 160 -8.77 -8.94 -8.81
C ILE A 160 -10.04 -8.72 -7.98
N VAL A 161 -11.14 -8.24 -8.58
CA VAL A 161 -12.37 -7.92 -7.85
C VAL A 161 -12.95 -9.13 -7.10
N PRO A 162 -13.05 -10.35 -7.68
CA PRO A 162 -13.51 -11.52 -6.92
C PRO A 162 -12.62 -11.84 -5.71
N LYS A 163 -11.30 -11.70 -5.86
CA LYS A 163 -10.32 -11.94 -4.79
C LYS A 163 -10.42 -10.90 -3.68
N PHE A 164 -10.64 -9.63 -4.04
CA PHE A 164 -10.86 -8.56 -3.08
C PHE A 164 -12.14 -8.79 -2.27
N LYS A 165 -13.25 -9.19 -2.92
CA LYS A 165 -14.48 -9.55 -2.23
C LYS A 165 -14.27 -10.69 -1.24
N GLN A 166 -13.60 -11.75 -1.66
CA GLN A 166 -13.30 -12.91 -0.80
C GLN A 166 -12.46 -12.49 0.43
N LEU A 167 -11.40 -11.69 0.21
CA LEU A 167 -10.55 -11.20 1.31
C LEU A 167 -11.34 -10.31 2.26
N VAL A 168 -12.10 -9.34 1.76
CA VAL A 168 -12.89 -8.40 2.56
C VAL A 168 -13.97 -9.12 3.36
N GLU A 169 -14.68 -10.07 2.75
CA GLU A 169 -15.68 -10.89 3.41
C GLU A 169 -15.05 -11.73 4.54
N SER A 170 -13.92 -12.39 4.27
CA SER A 170 -13.22 -13.20 5.28
C SER A 170 -12.70 -12.39 6.47
N ARG A 171 -12.49 -11.07 6.29
CA ARG A 171 -12.13 -10.11 7.36
C ARG A 171 -13.36 -9.51 8.07
N GLY A 172 -14.57 -9.91 7.72
CA GLY A 172 -15.81 -9.32 8.25
C GLY A 172 -15.97 -7.84 7.89
N GLY A 173 -15.46 -7.41 6.75
CA GLY A 173 -15.54 -6.05 6.25
C GLY A 173 -14.69 -5.02 7.00
N LYS A 174 -13.62 -5.44 7.67
CA LYS A 174 -12.78 -4.56 8.51
C LYS A 174 -11.28 -4.71 8.20
N GLY A 175 -10.51 -3.68 8.59
CA GLY A 175 -9.06 -3.70 8.46
C GLY A 175 -8.58 -3.79 7.01
N TYR A 176 -9.29 -3.14 6.10
CA TYR A 176 -8.90 -2.97 4.70
C TYR A 176 -9.31 -1.57 4.22
N TYR A 177 -8.81 -1.15 3.12
CA TYR A 177 -9.45 -0.15 2.26
C TYR A 177 -9.05 -0.33 0.80
N MET A 178 -9.99 0.03 -0.06
CA MET A 178 -9.76 0.14 -1.49
C MET A 178 -9.02 1.44 -1.75
N ARG A 179 -7.96 1.38 -2.53
CA ARG A 179 -7.21 2.58 -2.93
C ARG A 179 -7.18 2.69 -4.44
N GLY A 180 -7.82 3.73 -4.96
CA GLY A 180 -7.82 4.09 -6.37
C GLY A 180 -7.01 5.34 -6.65
N THR A 181 -6.57 5.47 -7.90
CA THR A 181 -5.89 6.66 -8.41
C THR A 181 -6.68 7.20 -9.58
N PHE A 182 -7.12 8.46 -9.49
CA PHE A 182 -7.74 9.14 -10.62
C PHE A 182 -6.72 9.99 -11.38
N THR A 183 -6.95 10.12 -12.67
CA THR A 183 -6.02 10.74 -13.64
C THR A 183 -6.82 11.60 -14.58
N HIS A 184 -6.17 12.31 -15.51
CA HIS A 184 -6.81 13.00 -16.63
C HIS A 184 -7.81 12.11 -17.40
N ALA A 185 -7.61 10.80 -17.44
CA ALA A 185 -8.52 9.89 -18.14
C ALA A 185 -9.86 9.62 -17.42
N ASN A 186 -9.97 9.97 -16.13
CA ASN A 186 -11.18 9.82 -15.32
C ASN A 186 -11.33 10.95 -14.28
N PRO A 187 -11.46 12.20 -14.74
CA PRO A 187 -11.71 13.34 -13.84
C PRO A 187 -13.05 13.20 -13.11
N ASP A 188 -13.99 12.43 -13.68
CA ASP A 188 -15.27 12.04 -13.09
C ASP A 188 -15.16 10.93 -12.03
N PHE A 189 -14.06 10.88 -11.29
CA PHE A 189 -13.69 9.80 -10.33
C PHE A 189 -14.75 9.51 -9.26
N THR A 190 -15.69 10.41 -9.04
CA THR A 190 -16.84 10.17 -8.14
C THR A 190 -17.66 8.98 -8.60
N ASN A 191 -17.77 8.75 -9.91
CA ASN A 191 -18.42 7.56 -10.47
C ASN A 191 -17.65 6.28 -10.14
N ASP A 192 -16.33 6.35 -10.03
CA ASP A 192 -15.48 5.23 -9.61
C ASP A 192 -15.65 4.92 -8.12
N VAL A 193 -15.82 5.95 -7.29
CA VAL A 193 -16.15 5.79 -5.87
C VAL A 193 -17.51 5.11 -5.71
N PHE A 194 -18.54 5.57 -6.41
CA PHE A 194 -19.87 4.94 -6.37
C PHE A 194 -19.83 3.50 -6.86
N HIS A 195 -19.09 3.24 -7.95
CA HIS A 195 -18.92 1.88 -8.44
C HIS A 195 -18.31 0.94 -7.38
N MET A 196 -17.26 1.38 -6.69
CA MET A 196 -16.66 0.57 -5.61
C MET A 196 -17.63 0.36 -4.44
N ALA A 197 -18.42 1.38 -4.09
CA ALA A 197 -19.48 1.25 -3.08
C ALA A 197 -20.56 0.26 -3.50
N ASP A 198 -21.01 0.28 -4.75
CA ASP A 198 -21.99 -0.66 -5.32
C ASP A 198 -21.46 -2.11 -5.35
N LEU A 199 -20.14 -2.30 -5.45
CA LEU A 199 -19.51 -3.62 -5.29
C LEU A 199 -19.54 -4.14 -3.84
N GLY A 200 -19.94 -3.29 -2.87
CA GLY A 200 -20.04 -3.62 -1.46
C GLY A 200 -18.81 -3.22 -0.62
N PHE A 201 -17.87 -2.46 -1.18
CA PHE A 201 -16.73 -1.94 -0.42
C PHE A 201 -17.12 -0.66 0.32
N THR A 202 -16.82 -0.58 1.61
CA THR A 202 -17.21 0.53 2.49
C THR A 202 -16.05 1.40 2.92
N GLU A 203 -14.81 0.89 2.85
CA GLU A 203 -13.60 1.61 3.19
C GLU A 203 -12.87 2.00 1.88
N LEU A 204 -13.00 3.25 1.48
CA LEU A 204 -12.57 3.74 0.17
C LEU A 204 -11.60 4.93 0.32
N SER A 205 -10.60 4.98 -0.55
CA SER A 205 -9.66 6.10 -0.71
C SER A 205 -9.39 6.32 -2.20
N MET A 206 -9.63 7.55 -2.69
CA MET A 206 -9.27 7.96 -4.04
C MET A 206 -8.28 9.10 -3.98
N GLU A 207 -7.19 8.98 -4.71
CA GLU A 207 -6.11 9.96 -4.71
C GLU A 207 -5.80 10.44 -6.13
N PRO A 208 -5.44 11.74 -6.30
CA PRO A 208 -4.98 12.23 -7.59
C PRO A 208 -3.65 11.56 -7.98
N VAL A 209 -3.46 11.35 -9.27
CA VAL A 209 -2.15 10.92 -9.77
C VAL A 209 -1.08 11.98 -9.50
N VAL A 210 0.09 11.52 -9.07
CA VAL A 210 1.29 12.36 -8.97
C VAL A 210 2.20 12.02 -10.14
N SER A 211 2.27 12.90 -11.12
CA SER A 211 3.05 12.72 -12.34
C SER A 211 3.63 14.06 -12.83
N ALA A 212 4.59 14.00 -13.76
CA ALA A 212 5.11 15.21 -14.38
C ALA A 212 4.01 15.92 -15.20
N PRO A 213 4.02 17.26 -15.30
CA PRO A 213 2.95 18.01 -16.01
C PRO A 213 2.74 17.64 -17.48
N ASN A 214 3.76 17.04 -18.11
CA ASN A 214 3.71 16.59 -19.50
C ASN A 214 3.37 15.10 -19.65
N ASP A 215 3.07 14.41 -18.55
CA ASP A 215 2.63 13.02 -18.57
C ASP A 215 1.18 12.96 -19.02
N PRO A 216 0.80 12.01 -19.93
CA PRO A 216 -0.59 11.86 -20.37
C PRO A 216 -1.60 11.56 -19.24
N ALA A 217 -1.14 11.07 -18.10
CA ALA A 217 -1.98 10.82 -16.93
C ALA A 217 -2.17 12.07 -16.05
N ALA A 218 -1.34 13.11 -16.23
CA ALA A 218 -1.35 14.30 -15.37
C ALA A 218 -2.71 15.00 -15.41
N LEU A 219 -3.18 15.41 -14.24
CA LEU A 219 -4.36 16.25 -14.12
C LEU A 219 -4.05 17.65 -14.64
N THR A 220 -5.00 18.23 -15.35
CA THR A 220 -4.95 19.60 -15.87
C THR A 220 -5.91 20.50 -15.07
N PRO A 221 -5.79 21.83 -15.17
CA PRO A 221 -6.76 22.74 -14.55
C PRO A 221 -8.21 22.46 -14.97
N GLU A 222 -8.43 22.04 -16.22
CA GLU A 222 -9.75 21.71 -16.76
C GLU A 222 -10.37 20.46 -16.13
N ASP A 223 -9.56 19.56 -15.56
CA ASP A 223 -10.03 18.36 -14.84
C ASP A 223 -10.58 18.68 -13.45
N LEU A 224 -10.39 19.90 -12.96
CA LEU A 224 -10.78 20.35 -11.62
C LEU A 224 -12.04 21.20 -11.61
N GLU A 225 -12.62 21.51 -12.80
CA GLU A 225 -13.86 22.27 -12.97
C GLU A 225 -15.09 21.35 -13.02
#